data_b10c2ab8528270c17c0d9e2cd33d80c6
#
_entry.id   b10c2ab8528270c17c0d9e2cd33d80c6
#
_cell.length_a   1.000
_cell.length_b   1.000
_cell.length_c   1.000
_cell.angle_alpha   90.00
_cell.angle_beta   90.00
_cell.angle_gamma   90.00
#
_symmetry.space_group_name_H-M   'P 1'
#
loop_
_entity.id
_entity.type
_entity.pdbx_description
1 polymer ?
#
loop_
_entity_poly.entity_id
_entity_poly.type
_entity_poly.pdbx_seq_one_letter_code
_entity_poly.pdbx_strand_id
1 'polypeptide(L)'
;MVTEALKPYGDRSMKLHFVSNIDGTHMAEALRDSDPETTLFLVASKTFTTAETTTNANTAKSWFLKSAKEDEHIAKHFVALSTNVEEVTKFGIDKKNMFGFESWVGGRYSVWSAIGLSVALYIGFDRFHEFLAGAHAMDKHFKETPFEENIPVLGGLLSVWYSDFFGAQTHLVSPFDQYLHRFPAYLQQLSMESNGKAITRTGDYVKYTTGAIVFGEPATNAQHSFYQLLHQGTKLIPTDFILAAESHNPIEGNKHQK
;
A
#
# COMPACT_ATOMS: atom_id res chain seq x y z
N MET A 1 -4.17 -0.61 1.92
CA MET A 1 -3.46 -1.51 2.85
C MET A 1 -3.22 -0.85 4.22
N VAL A 2 -2.50 0.29 4.31
CA VAL A 2 -2.18 0.93 5.61
C VAL A 2 -3.44 1.28 6.42
N THR A 3 -4.46 1.88 5.79
CA THR A 3 -5.74 2.18 6.46
C THR A 3 -6.48 0.94 6.96
N GLU A 4 -6.37 -0.20 6.28
CA GLU A 4 -6.91 -1.47 6.77
C GLU A 4 -6.11 -2.00 7.97
N ALA A 5 -4.77 -1.97 7.88
CA ALA A 5 -3.90 -2.40 8.98
C ALA A 5 -4.08 -1.55 10.25
N LEU A 6 -4.34 -0.25 10.07
CA LEU A 6 -4.52 0.72 11.17
C LEU A 6 -5.99 1.01 11.49
N LYS A 7 -6.93 0.24 10.96
CA LYS A 7 -8.37 0.40 11.17
C LYS A 7 -8.82 0.45 12.63
N PRO A 8 -8.18 -0.26 13.57
CA PRO A 8 -8.50 -0.11 15.00
C PRO A 8 -8.30 1.30 15.56
N TYR A 9 -7.42 2.07 14.93
CA TYR A 9 -7.07 3.43 15.34
C TYR A 9 -7.78 4.51 14.53
N GLY A 10 -8.54 4.14 13.50
CA GLY A 10 -9.19 5.05 12.57
C GLY A 10 -10.50 5.62 13.05
N ASP A 11 -10.88 6.76 12.51
CA ASP A 11 -12.23 7.32 12.66
C ASP A 11 -13.23 6.49 11.84
N ARG A 12 -14.01 5.69 12.53
CA ARG A 12 -14.99 4.78 11.93
C ARG A 12 -16.24 5.47 11.38
N SER A 13 -16.40 6.77 11.62
CA SER A 13 -17.45 7.58 10.99
C SER A 13 -17.11 7.91 9.53
N MET A 14 -15.82 7.89 9.17
CA MET A 14 -15.37 8.11 7.80
C MET A 14 -15.42 6.82 6.97
N LYS A 15 -16.02 6.90 5.79
CA LYS A 15 -15.90 5.86 4.75
C LYS A 15 -14.72 6.18 3.85
N LEU A 16 -13.90 5.19 3.55
CA LEU A 16 -12.73 5.32 2.70
C LEU A 16 -12.87 4.44 1.46
N HIS A 17 -12.71 5.04 0.30
CA HIS A 17 -12.66 4.35 -0.98
C HIS A 17 -11.32 4.63 -1.67
N PHE A 18 -10.62 3.57 -2.08
CA PHE A 18 -9.36 3.65 -2.81
C PHE A 18 -9.56 3.11 -4.22
N VAL A 19 -9.70 4.00 -5.18
CA VAL A 19 -9.97 3.64 -6.58
C VAL A 19 -8.68 3.75 -7.38
N SER A 20 -8.15 2.63 -7.84
CA SER A 20 -6.92 2.54 -8.61
C SER A 20 -7.10 1.85 -9.96
N ASN A 21 -8.13 1.03 -10.12
CA ASN A 21 -8.40 0.34 -11.38
C ASN A 21 -9.14 1.27 -12.35
N ILE A 22 -8.78 1.19 -13.64
CA ILE A 22 -9.46 1.91 -14.72
C ILE A 22 -10.82 1.29 -15.07
N ASP A 23 -11.09 0.05 -14.63
CA ASP A 23 -12.41 -0.55 -14.78
C ASP A 23 -13.45 0.33 -14.07
N GLY A 24 -14.43 0.80 -14.86
CA GLY A 24 -15.49 1.68 -14.39
C GLY A 24 -16.31 1.15 -13.22
N THR A 25 -16.37 -0.18 -13.04
CA THR A 25 -17.03 -0.81 -11.89
C THR A 25 -16.43 -0.34 -10.58
N HIS A 26 -15.10 -0.23 -10.49
CA HIS A 26 -14.43 0.20 -9.26
C HIS A 26 -14.85 1.62 -8.84
N MET A 27 -14.89 2.55 -9.80
CA MET A 27 -15.35 3.92 -9.55
C MET A 27 -16.86 3.95 -9.27
N ALA A 28 -17.66 3.22 -10.05
CA ALA A 28 -19.13 3.20 -9.89
C ALA A 28 -19.56 2.71 -8.51
N GLU A 29 -18.95 1.66 -7.99
CA GLU A 29 -19.25 1.15 -6.64
C GLU A 29 -18.84 2.14 -5.55
N ALA A 30 -17.69 2.80 -5.67
CA ALA A 30 -17.27 3.83 -4.73
C ALA A 30 -18.23 5.02 -4.72
N LEU A 31 -18.65 5.51 -5.89
CA LEU A 31 -19.57 6.64 -6.01
C LEU A 31 -21.00 6.32 -5.56
N ARG A 32 -21.44 5.06 -5.69
CA ARG A 32 -22.76 4.61 -5.22
C ARG A 32 -22.90 4.72 -3.71
N ASP A 33 -21.80 4.52 -2.98
CA ASP A 33 -21.76 4.58 -1.52
C ASP A 33 -21.27 5.95 -0.99
N SER A 34 -21.26 6.98 -1.85
CA SER A 34 -20.77 8.32 -1.55
C SER A 34 -21.87 9.38 -1.74
N ASP A 35 -21.82 10.42 -0.91
CA ASP A 35 -22.64 11.61 -1.02
C ASP A 35 -21.77 12.79 -1.52
N PRO A 36 -22.12 13.45 -2.65
CA PRO A 36 -21.30 14.55 -3.18
C PRO A 36 -21.09 15.72 -2.22
N GLU A 37 -22.05 15.99 -1.33
CA GLU A 37 -21.95 17.11 -0.38
C GLU A 37 -20.92 16.85 0.73
N THR A 38 -20.64 15.59 1.05
CA THR A 38 -19.76 15.20 2.15
C THR A 38 -18.53 14.42 1.70
N THR A 39 -18.30 14.29 0.38
CA THR A 39 -17.17 13.54 -0.16
C THR A 39 -15.97 14.45 -0.45
N LEU A 40 -14.80 14.07 0.01
CA LEU A 40 -13.51 14.67 -0.34
C LEU A 40 -12.74 13.71 -1.26
N PHE A 41 -12.30 14.21 -2.41
CA PHE A 41 -11.52 13.48 -3.40
C PHE A 41 -10.03 13.83 -3.29
N LEU A 42 -9.19 12.83 -3.00
CA LEU A 42 -7.74 12.98 -3.02
C LEU A 42 -7.20 12.36 -4.31
N VAL A 43 -6.73 13.22 -5.23
CA VAL A 43 -6.16 12.78 -6.50
C VAL A 43 -4.65 12.61 -6.34
N ALA A 44 -4.22 11.37 -6.20
CA ALA A 44 -2.82 11.02 -5.94
C ALA A 44 -2.13 10.59 -7.25
N SER A 45 -1.37 11.49 -7.84
CA SER A 45 -0.57 11.21 -9.04
C SER A 45 0.64 12.13 -9.11
N LYS A 46 1.85 11.57 -9.13
CA LYS A 46 3.09 12.35 -9.14
C LYS A 46 3.14 13.36 -10.28
N THR A 47 2.88 12.94 -11.49
CA THR A 47 2.89 13.76 -12.70
C THR A 47 1.53 14.37 -13.05
N PHE A 48 0.48 13.91 -12.39
CA PHE A 48 -0.92 14.23 -12.72
C PHE A 48 -1.32 13.88 -14.16
N THR A 49 -0.60 12.93 -14.78
CA THR A 49 -0.80 12.49 -16.18
C THR A 49 -1.01 10.99 -16.31
N THR A 50 -1.02 10.25 -15.18
CA THR A 50 -1.27 8.80 -15.17
C THR A 50 -2.68 8.53 -15.66
N ALA A 51 -2.82 7.79 -16.78
CA ALA A 51 -4.08 7.61 -17.49
C ALA A 51 -5.23 7.10 -16.60
N GLU A 52 -4.97 6.07 -15.80
CA GLU A 52 -5.96 5.51 -14.88
C GLU A 52 -6.42 6.54 -13.85
N THR A 53 -5.47 7.27 -13.25
CA THR A 53 -5.76 8.27 -12.22
C THR A 53 -6.56 9.43 -12.79
N THR A 54 -6.16 9.96 -13.96
CA THR A 54 -6.85 11.08 -14.60
C THR A 54 -8.23 10.70 -15.10
N THR A 55 -8.41 9.49 -15.65
CA THR A 55 -9.71 8.98 -16.08
C THR A 55 -10.66 8.84 -14.89
N ASN A 56 -10.20 8.21 -13.80
CA ASN A 56 -10.99 8.06 -12.58
C ASN A 56 -11.32 9.42 -11.95
N ALA A 57 -10.35 10.34 -11.88
CA ALA A 57 -10.57 11.68 -11.34
C ALA A 57 -11.59 12.49 -12.17
N ASN A 58 -11.54 12.42 -13.51
CA ASN A 58 -12.51 13.07 -14.37
C ASN A 58 -13.91 12.46 -14.23
N THR A 59 -14.02 11.15 -14.04
CA THR A 59 -15.30 10.49 -13.76
C THR A 59 -15.89 10.97 -12.44
N ALA A 60 -15.08 11.03 -11.38
CA ALA A 60 -15.47 11.56 -10.08
C ALA A 60 -15.89 13.03 -10.17
N LYS A 61 -15.11 13.87 -10.88
CA LYS A 61 -15.44 15.28 -11.14
C LYS A 61 -16.78 15.44 -11.86
N SER A 62 -17.01 14.66 -12.92
CA SER A 62 -18.26 14.69 -13.67
C SER A 62 -19.46 14.26 -12.83
N TRP A 63 -19.28 13.26 -11.96
CA TRP A 63 -20.32 12.84 -11.01
C TRP A 63 -20.60 13.93 -9.98
N PHE A 64 -19.58 14.51 -9.37
CA PHE A 64 -19.68 15.59 -8.39
C PHE A 64 -20.42 16.82 -8.94
N LEU A 65 -20.06 17.25 -10.17
CA LEU A 65 -20.66 18.44 -10.81
C LEU A 65 -22.13 18.25 -11.19
N LYS A 66 -22.66 17.03 -11.26
CA LYS A 66 -24.11 16.84 -11.44
C LYS A 66 -24.92 17.40 -10.27
N SER A 67 -24.34 17.41 -9.08
CA SER A 67 -24.96 17.97 -7.87
C SER A 67 -24.48 19.40 -7.59
N ALA A 68 -23.16 19.63 -7.63
CA ALA A 68 -22.53 20.91 -7.29
C ALA A 68 -22.79 22.03 -8.33
N LYS A 69 -23.01 21.66 -9.61
CA LYS A 69 -23.34 22.53 -10.77
C LYS A 69 -22.26 23.52 -11.18
N GLU A 70 -21.50 24.07 -10.25
CA GLU A 70 -20.52 25.13 -10.47
C GLU A 70 -19.09 24.56 -10.33
N ASP A 71 -18.22 24.86 -11.30
CA ASP A 71 -16.81 24.41 -11.30
C ASP A 71 -16.01 24.95 -10.10
N GLU A 72 -16.38 26.10 -9.55
CA GLU A 72 -15.74 26.68 -8.37
C GLU A 72 -15.83 25.78 -7.12
N HIS A 73 -16.80 24.90 -7.04
CA HIS A 73 -16.97 23.96 -5.94
C HIS A 73 -15.92 22.86 -5.94
N ILE A 74 -15.24 22.59 -7.08
CA ILE A 74 -14.14 21.63 -7.16
C ILE A 74 -13.06 21.98 -6.15
N ALA A 75 -12.75 23.26 -5.99
CA ALA A 75 -11.75 23.73 -5.02
C ALA A 75 -12.08 23.38 -3.55
N LYS A 76 -13.31 23.01 -3.23
CA LYS A 76 -13.73 22.63 -1.87
C LYS A 76 -13.73 21.12 -1.63
N HIS A 77 -13.80 20.34 -2.70
CA HIS A 77 -13.97 18.88 -2.62
C HIS A 77 -12.82 18.07 -3.23
N PHE A 78 -11.89 18.73 -3.93
CA PHE A 78 -10.76 18.05 -4.55
C PHE A 78 -9.43 18.57 -4.01
N VAL A 79 -8.57 17.61 -3.69
CA VAL A 79 -7.21 17.80 -3.19
C VAL A 79 -6.26 17.04 -4.09
N ALA A 80 -5.13 17.63 -4.46
CA ALA A 80 -4.11 16.98 -5.24
C ALA A 80 -2.89 16.60 -4.40
N LEU A 81 -2.42 15.39 -4.58
CA LEU A 81 -1.15 14.89 -4.08
C LEU A 81 -0.23 14.70 -5.29
N SER A 82 0.54 15.74 -5.64
CA SER A 82 1.24 15.80 -6.93
C SER A 82 2.46 16.71 -6.89
N THR A 83 3.34 16.57 -7.87
CA THR A 83 4.46 17.50 -8.13
C THR A 83 4.16 18.46 -9.28
N ASN A 84 3.06 18.28 -10.01
CA ASN A 84 2.72 19.01 -11.24
C ASN A 84 1.63 20.07 -11.01
N VAL A 85 2.05 21.28 -10.67
CA VAL A 85 1.14 22.40 -10.37
C VAL A 85 0.28 22.77 -11.59
N GLU A 86 0.83 22.73 -12.80
CA GLU A 86 0.14 23.12 -14.04
C GLU A 86 -1.07 22.23 -14.31
N GLU A 87 -0.87 20.91 -14.35
CA GLU A 87 -1.96 19.96 -14.63
C GLU A 87 -3.00 19.92 -13.48
N VAL A 88 -2.57 20.09 -12.23
CA VAL A 88 -3.47 20.21 -11.08
C VAL A 88 -4.38 21.43 -11.20
N THR A 89 -3.81 22.59 -11.54
CA THR A 89 -4.59 23.84 -11.72
C THR A 89 -5.53 23.75 -12.91
N LYS A 90 -5.07 23.15 -14.03
CA LYS A 90 -5.88 22.92 -15.24
C LYS A 90 -7.06 21.98 -14.96
N PHE A 91 -6.92 21.02 -14.07
CA PHE A 91 -8.03 20.16 -13.63
C PHE A 91 -9.11 20.96 -12.86
N GLY A 92 -8.77 22.08 -12.24
CA GLY A 92 -9.65 22.94 -11.45
C GLY A 92 -9.41 22.87 -9.94
N ILE A 93 -8.36 22.17 -9.50
CA ILE A 93 -7.98 22.13 -8.08
C ILE A 93 -7.19 23.41 -7.75
N ASP A 94 -7.58 24.09 -6.69
CA ASP A 94 -6.86 25.27 -6.19
C ASP A 94 -5.45 24.85 -5.71
N LYS A 95 -4.44 25.62 -6.09
CA LYS A 95 -3.04 25.39 -5.69
C LYS A 95 -2.87 25.24 -4.18
N LYS A 96 -3.68 25.93 -3.37
CA LYS A 96 -3.65 25.81 -1.90
C LYS A 96 -4.09 24.42 -1.41
N ASN A 97 -4.83 23.68 -2.22
CA ASN A 97 -5.28 22.31 -1.96
C ASN A 97 -4.37 21.28 -2.63
N MET A 98 -3.18 21.66 -3.03
CA MET A 98 -2.17 20.77 -3.57
C MET A 98 -1.08 20.56 -2.52
N PHE A 99 -0.84 19.28 -2.21
CA PHE A 99 0.24 18.84 -1.33
C PHE A 99 1.33 18.20 -2.16
N GLY A 100 2.47 18.91 -2.24
CA GLY A 100 3.63 18.48 -2.99
C GLY A 100 4.50 17.48 -2.22
N PHE A 101 5.33 16.78 -2.94
CA PHE A 101 6.40 15.92 -2.42
C PHE A 101 7.56 15.91 -3.40
N GLU A 102 8.72 15.45 -2.96
CA GLU A 102 9.94 15.53 -3.74
C GLU A 102 9.95 14.56 -4.94
N SER A 103 10.60 14.97 -6.01
CA SER A 103 10.63 14.20 -7.28
C SER A 103 11.31 12.83 -7.15
N TRP A 104 12.19 12.65 -6.17
CA TRP A 104 12.87 11.40 -5.88
C TRP A 104 12.01 10.39 -5.10
N VAL A 105 10.83 10.79 -4.58
CA VAL A 105 9.92 9.88 -3.89
C VAL A 105 9.31 8.90 -4.88
N GLY A 106 9.61 7.62 -4.71
CA GLY A 106 9.01 6.54 -5.51
C GLY A 106 7.60 6.20 -5.06
N GLY A 107 6.69 5.86 -6.00
CA GLY A 107 5.28 5.61 -5.71
C GLY A 107 5.04 4.59 -4.59
N ARG A 108 5.68 3.41 -4.66
CA ARG A 108 5.55 2.34 -3.66
C ARG A 108 6.23 2.64 -2.31
N TYR A 109 7.04 3.69 -2.24
CA TYR A 109 7.67 4.21 -1.03
C TYR A 109 7.09 5.55 -0.58
N SER A 110 5.93 5.96 -1.09
CA SER A 110 5.43 7.33 -0.95
C SER A 110 4.53 7.56 0.26
N VAL A 111 4.11 6.54 0.98
CA VAL A 111 3.19 6.68 2.13
C VAL A 111 3.76 7.56 3.25
N TRP A 112 5.08 7.71 3.34
CA TRP A 112 5.80 8.59 4.26
C TRP A 112 5.76 10.07 3.86
N SER A 113 5.38 10.37 2.62
CA SER A 113 5.26 11.72 2.05
C SER A 113 3.82 12.23 2.15
N ALA A 114 3.52 13.35 1.47
CA ALA A 114 2.16 13.87 1.34
C ALA A 114 1.14 12.83 0.79
N ILE A 115 1.58 11.80 0.09
CA ILE A 115 0.73 10.68 -0.37
C ILE A 115 0.05 9.97 0.81
N GLY A 116 0.65 10.00 2.00
CA GLY A 116 0.06 9.48 3.23
C GLY A 116 -1.11 10.30 3.79
N LEU A 117 -1.52 11.40 3.15
CA LEU A 117 -2.60 12.27 3.66
C LEU A 117 -3.89 11.49 3.94
N SER A 118 -4.27 10.52 3.11
CA SER A 118 -5.45 9.69 3.36
C SER A 118 -5.36 8.88 4.66
N VAL A 119 -4.16 8.43 5.01
CA VAL A 119 -3.89 7.72 6.28
C VAL A 119 -3.96 8.72 7.44
N ALA A 120 -3.29 9.86 7.32
CA ALA A 120 -3.27 10.91 8.35
C ALA A 120 -4.68 11.44 8.68
N LEU A 121 -5.53 11.61 7.66
CA LEU A 121 -6.93 12.01 7.85
C LEU A 121 -7.73 10.93 8.60
N TYR A 122 -7.47 9.66 8.31
CA TYR A 122 -8.23 8.55 8.89
C TYR A 122 -7.86 8.23 10.34
N ILE A 123 -6.56 8.18 10.66
CA ILE A 123 -6.09 7.82 12.01
C ILE A 123 -5.77 9.02 12.90
N GLY A 124 -5.80 10.24 12.36
CA GLY A 124 -5.33 11.45 13.01
C GLY A 124 -3.83 11.68 12.85
N PHE A 125 -3.40 12.94 12.93
CA PHE A 125 -2.02 13.33 12.67
C PHE A 125 -1.03 12.76 13.70
N ASP A 126 -1.40 12.74 14.97
CA ASP A 126 -0.52 12.23 16.04
C ASP A 126 -0.17 10.75 15.82
N ARG A 127 -1.15 9.93 15.49
CA ARG A 127 -0.94 8.52 15.17
C ARG A 127 -0.19 8.31 13.85
N PHE A 128 -0.40 9.21 12.89
CA PHE A 128 0.40 9.20 11.67
C PHE A 128 1.87 9.50 11.97
N HIS A 129 2.14 10.43 12.88
CA HIS A 129 3.50 10.71 13.36
C HIS A 129 4.13 9.51 14.08
N GLU A 130 3.36 8.80 14.92
CA GLU A 130 3.81 7.54 15.54
C GLU A 130 4.14 6.47 14.49
N PHE A 131 3.32 6.36 13.44
CA PHE A 131 3.58 5.46 12.32
C PHE A 131 4.91 5.80 11.62
N LEU A 132 5.20 7.08 11.38
CA LEU A 132 6.49 7.53 10.86
C LEU A 132 7.65 7.25 11.83
N ALA A 133 7.42 7.41 13.13
CA ALA A 133 8.42 7.11 14.15
C ALA A 133 8.81 5.63 14.18
N GLY A 134 7.87 4.72 13.90
CA GLY A 134 8.15 3.29 13.74
C GLY A 134 9.10 3.00 12.57
N ALA A 135 8.89 3.66 11.43
CA ALA A 135 9.81 3.57 10.29
C ALA A 135 11.19 4.12 10.63
N HIS A 136 11.26 5.26 11.32
CA HIS A 136 12.52 5.86 11.78
C HIS A 136 13.29 4.93 12.75
N ALA A 137 12.58 4.24 13.64
CA ALA A 137 13.20 3.27 14.53
C ALA A 137 13.87 2.13 13.74
N MET A 138 13.23 1.64 12.68
CA MET A 138 13.83 0.62 11.80
C MET A 138 15.02 1.16 11.01
N ASP A 139 14.98 2.41 10.55
CA ASP A 139 16.12 3.07 9.88
C ASP A 139 17.35 3.14 10.81
N LYS A 140 17.14 3.45 12.09
CA LYS A 140 18.22 3.44 13.09
C LYS A 140 18.75 2.03 13.31
N HIS A 141 17.85 1.05 13.51
CA HIS A 141 18.22 -0.35 13.65
C HIS A 141 19.08 -0.81 12.46
N PHE A 142 18.67 -0.52 11.23
CA PHE A 142 19.41 -0.88 10.03
C PHE A 142 20.82 -0.27 9.97
N LYS A 143 20.97 0.98 10.43
CA LYS A 143 22.27 1.68 10.39
C LYS A 143 23.23 1.32 11.52
N GLU A 144 22.69 1.05 12.71
CA GLU A 144 23.46 1.01 13.94
C GLU A 144 23.68 -0.42 14.49
N THR A 145 22.85 -1.39 14.06
CA THR A 145 22.92 -2.77 14.57
C THR A 145 23.95 -3.60 13.80
N PRO A 146 24.79 -4.40 14.47
CA PRO A 146 25.69 -5.35 13.84
C PRO A 146 24.97 -6.30 12.88
N PHE A 147 25.63 -6.75 11.82
CA PHE A 147 24.99 -7.54 10.75
C PHE A 147 24.32 -8.82 11.24
N GLU A 148 24.91 -9.48 12.21
CA GLU A 148 24.40 -10.73 12.81
C GLU A 148 23.11 -10.56 13.65
N GLU A 149 22.77 -9.33 14.01
CA GLU A 149 21.56 -8.97 14.75
C GLU A 149 20.62 -8.06 13.93
N ASN A 150 21.04 -7.67 12.72
CA ASN A 150 20.35 -6.70 11.89
C ASN A 150 19.23 -7.38 11.08
N ILE A 151 17.98 -7.20 11.49
CA ILE A 151 16.81 -7.87 10.90
C ILE A 151 16.71 -7.67 9.38
N PRO A 152 16.78 -6.43 8.83
CA PRO A 152 16.74 -6.22 7.38
C PRO A 152 17.90 -6.87 6.63
N VAL A 153 19.11 -6.85 7.20
CA VAL A 153 20.30 -7.46 6.59
C VAL A 153 20.13 -8.99 6.55
N LEU A 154 19.75 -9.59 7.67
CA LEU A 154 19.53 -11.04 7.75
C LEU A 154 18.41 -11.49 6.81
N GLY A 155 17.29 -10.77 6.75
CA GLY A 155 16.20 -11.05 5.83
C GLY A 155 16.64 -10.99 4.37
N GLY A 156 17.42 -9.96 4.00
CA GLY A 156 18.00 -9.83 2.66
C GLY A 156 18.95 -10.97 2.30
N LEU A 157 19.85 -11.34 3.20
CA LEU A 157 20.78 -12.47 3.01
C LEU A 157 20.06 -13.80 2.87
N LEU A 158 19.04 -14.07 3.70
CA LEU A 158 18.20 -15.26 3.60
C LEU A 158 17.45 -15.31 2.27
N SER A 159 16.92 -14.19 1.80
CA SER A 159 16.25 -14.11 0.50
C SER A 159 17.17 -14.52 -0.64
N VAL A 160 18.39 -13.98 -0.69
CA VAL A 160 19.40 -14.38 -1.68
C VAL A 160 19.78 -15.84 -1.52
N TRP A 161 19.98 -16.31 -0.30
CA TRP A 161 20.38 -17.69 -0.04
C TRP A 161 19.32 -18.68 -0.52
N TYR A 162 18.06 -18.45 -0.20
CA TYR A 162 16.99 -19.33 -0.67
C TYR A 162 16.81 -19.28 -2.19
N SER A 163 16.89 -18.10 -2.81
CA SER A 163 16.67 -17.98 -4.26
C SER A 163 17.83 -18.53 -5.07
N ASP A 164 19.07 -18.16 -4.76
CA ASP A 164 20.23 -18.45 -5.62
C ASP A 164 20.92 -19.79 -5.28
N PHE A 165 20.87 -20.21 -4.01
CA PHE A 165 21.53 -21.45 -3.58
C PHE A 165 20.58 -22.65 -3.45
N PHE A 166 19.33 -22.41 -3.08
CA PHE A 166 18.32 -23.46 -2.96
C PHE A 166 17.30 -23.49 -4.09
N GLY A 167 17.33 -22.51 -4.99
CA GLY A 167 16.44 -22.45 -6.14
C GLY A 167 14.97 -22.13 -5.81
N ALA A 168 14.72 -21.54 -4.64
CA ALA A 168 13.38 -21.11 -4.27
C ALA A 168 12.95 -19.93 -5.16
N GLN A 169 11.82 -20.07 -5.86
CA GLN A 169 11.31 -19.06 -6.78
C GLN A 169 10.23 -18.18 -6.15
N THR A 170 9.73 -18.58 -4.99
CA THR A 170 8.60 -17.94 -4.33
C THR A 170 8.93 -17.61 -2.88
N HIS A 171 8.19 -16.64 -2.33
CA HIS A 171 8.21 -16.30 -0.92
C HIS A 171 6.76 -16.10 -0.47
N LEU A 172 6.32 -16.87 0.51
CA LEU A 172 4.99 -16.77 1.09
C LEU A 172 4.99 -15.85 2.30
N VAL A 173 4.02 -14.95 2.38
CA VAL A 173 3.74 -14.16 3.58
C VAL A 173 2.34 -14.49 4.06
N SER A 174 2.23 -15.05 5.26
CA SER A 174 0.99 -15.57 5.81
C SER A 174 0.62 -14.86 7.12
N PRO A 175 -0.15 -13.76 7.07
CA PRO A 175 -0.58 -13.06 8.26
C PRO A 175 -1.76 -13.77 8.94
N PHE A 176 -1.66 -14.00 10.25
CA PHE A 176 -2.74 -14.48 11.12
C PHE A 176 -3.49 -13.28 11.75
N ASP A 177 -3.73 -12.26 10.95
CA ASP A 177 -4.46 -11.06 11.33
C ASP A 177 -5.25 -10.52 10.15
N GLN A 178 -6.58 -10.39 10.31
CA GLN A 178 -7.46 -9.90 9.24
C GLN A 178 -7.13 -8.45 8.83
N TYR A 179 -6.62 -7.62 9.73
CA TYR A 179 -6.19 -6.25 9.38
C TYR A 179 -5.00 -6.23 8.41
N LEU A 180 -4.24 -7.33 8.35
CA LEU A 180 -3.12 -7.48 7.43
C LEU A 180 -3.47 -8.21 6.12
N HIS A 181 -4.77 -8.43 5.82
CA HIS A 181 -5.19 -9.17 4.61
C HIS A 181 -4.64 -8.59 3.30
N ARG A 182 -4.38 -7.29 3.24
CA ARG A 182 -3.78 -6.61 2.07
C ARG A 182 -2.26 -6.52 2.12
N PHE A 183 -1.62 -7.02 3.18
CA PHE A 183 -0.17 -6.92 3.33
C PHE A 183 0.61 -7.73 2.28
N PRO A 184 0.24 -8.97 1.95
CA PRO A 184 0.90 -9.70 0.86
C PRO A 184 0.79 -8.96 -0.48
N ALA A 185 -0.36 -8.40 -0.83
CA ALA A 185 -0.54 -7.62 -2.06
C ALA A 185 0.30 -6.32 -2.09
N TYR A 186 0.50 -5.68 -0.94
CA TYR A 186 1.42 -4.55 -0.82
C TYR A 186 2.87 -4.97 -1.10
N LEU A 187 3.31 -6.09 -0.52
CA LEU A 187 4.65 -6.63 -0.72
C LEU A 187 4.89 -7.07 -2.16
N GLN A 188 3.86 -7.52 -2.87
CA GLN A 188 3.96 -7.81 -4.31
C GLN A 188 4.45 -6.60 -5.09
N GLN A 189 3.81 -5.45 -4.93
CA GLN A 189 4.27 -4.23 -5.60
C GLN A 189 5.64 -3.78 -5.06
N LEU A 190 5.80 -3.73 -3.75
CA LEU A 190 7.04 -3.25 -3.11
C LEU A 190 8.26 -4.04 -3.57
N SER A 191 8.17 -5.37 -3.57
CA SER A 191 9.26 -6.28 -3.88
C SER A 191 9.35 -6.61 -5.37
N MET A 192 8.27 -7.09 -5.99
CA MET A 192 8.31 -7.64 -7.34
C MET A 192 8.50 -6.56 -8.41
N GLU A 193 7.84 -5.41 -8.28
CA GLU A 193 8.03 -4.28 -9.20
C GLU A 193 9.44 -3.69 -9.09
N SER A 194 10.02 -3.71 -7.88
CA SER A 194 11.39 -3.21 -7.64
C SER A 194 12.46 -4.17 -8.12
N ASN A 195 12.34 -5.45 -7.78
CA ASN A 195 13.39 -6.47 -7.90
C ASN A 195 13.17 -7.44 -9.07
N GLY A 196 12.00 -7.42 -9.70
CA GLY A 196 11.69 -8.20 -10.90
C GLY A 196 12.42 -7.67 -12.14
N LYS A 197 13.73 -7.60 -12.09
CA LYS A 197 14.61 -7.03 -13.11
C LYS A 197 15.67 -8.04 -13.52
N ALA A 198 15.85 -8.23 -14.81
CA ALA A 198 16.86 -9.12 -15.39
C ALA A 198 18.07 -8.38 -15.96
N ILE A 199 18.07 -7.05 -15.92
CA ILE A 199 19.11 -6.22 -16.54
C ILE A 199 19.84 -5.41 -15.47
N THR A 200 21.17 -5.44 -15.51
CA THR A 200 22.04 -4.64 -14.66
C THR A 200 22.01 -3.16 -15.05
N ARG A 201 22.59 -2.28 -14.23
CA ARG A 201 22.78 -0.86 -14.57
C ARG A 201 23.66 -0.63 -15.81
N THR A 202 24.50 -1.60 -16.17
CA THR A 202 25.38 -1.56 -17.35
C THR A 202 24.71 -2.12 -18.62
N GLY A 203 23.48 -2.63 -18.52
CA GLY A 203 22.72 -3.16 -19.65
C GLY A 203 22.91 -4.65 -19.90
N ASP A 204 23.63 -5.37 -19.04
CA ASP A 204 23.87 -6.80 -19.18
C ASP A 204 22.76 -7.62 -18.52
N TYR A 205 22.47 -8.81 -19.07
CA TYR A 205 21.61 -9.78 -18.38
C TYR A 205 22.29 -10.35 -17.14
N VAL A 206 21.55 -10.38 -16.03
CA VAL A 206 22.00 -11.05 -14.81
C VAL A 206 22.06 -12.57 -15.03
N LYS A 207 23.00 -13.25 -14.34
CA LYS A 207 23.21 -14.70 -14.41
C LYS A 207 22.74 -15.42 -13.14
N TYR A 208 21.96 -14.75 -12.31
CA TYR A 208 21.42 -15.22 -11.03
C TYR A 208 19.95 -14.86 -10.92
N THR A 209 19.24 -15.46 -9.98
CA THR A 209 17.84 -15.12 -9.70
C THR A 209 17.75 -13.76 -9.02
N THR A 210 16.83 -12.93 -9.48
CA THR A 210 16.49 -11.66 -8.83
C THR A 210 15.27 -11.84 -7.91
N GLY A 211 14.40 -10.86 -7.73
CA GLY A 211 13.30 -10.94 -6.77
C GLY A 211 12.40 -12.19 -6.89
N ALA A 212 12.05 -12.76 -5.75
CA ALA A 212 11.12 -13.88 -5.67
C ALA A 212 9.68 -13.45 -6.01
N ILE A 213 8.85 -14.42 -6.40
CA ILE A 213 7.40 -14.25 -6.52
C ILE A 213 6.82 -14.21 -5.11
N VAL A 214 6.35 -13.05 -4.68
CA VAL A 214 5.68 -12.89 -3.38
C VAL A 214 4.20 -13.21 -3.52
N PHE A 215 3.69 -14.05 -2.63
CA PHE A 215 2.27 -14.34 -2.54
C PHE A 215 1.85 -14.54 -1.08
N GLY A 216 0.56 -14.53 -0.81
CA GLY A 216 0.04 -14.75 0.53
C GLY A 216 -1.44 -14.42 0.65
N GLU A 217 -2.00 -14.89 1.74
CA GLU A 217 -3.40 -14.72 2.12
C GLU A 217 -3.49 -14.78 3.65
N PRO A 218 -4.52 -14.20 4.30
CA PRO A 218 -4.77 -14.45 5.72
C PRO A 218 -4.81 -15.95 6.04
N ALA A 219 -4.13 -16.34 7.11
CA ALA A 219 -3.69 -17.72 7.32
C ALA A 219 -4.80 -18.78 7.30
N THR A 220 -5.97 -18.54 7.92
CA THR A 220 -7.05 -19.55 7.92
C THR A 220 -7.68 -19.71 6.54
N ASN A 221 -7.81 -18.63 5.75
CA ASN A 221 -8.24 -18.73 4.35
C ASN A 221 -7.19 -19.46 3.51
N ALA A 222 -5.92 -19.17 3.75
CA ALA A 222 -4.78 -19.81 3.09
C ALA A 222 -4.76 -21.33 3.26
N GLN A 223 -5.23 -21.87 4.40
CA GLN A 223 -5.33 -23.31 4.65
C GLN A 223 -6.22 -24.01 3.60
N HIS A 224 -7.29 -23.32 3.17
CA HIS A 224 -8.22 -23.85 2.17
C HIS A 224 -7.88 -23.43 0.74
N SER A 225 -6.75 -22.76 0.53
CA SER A 225 -6.30 -22.26 -0.76
C SER A 225 -5.02 -22.96 -1.21
N PHE A 226 -3.91 -22.80 -0.50
CA PHE A 226 -2.60 -23.29 -0.95
C PHE A 226 -1.76 -24.01 0.12
N TYR A 227 -2.20 -24.16 1.37
CA TYR A 227 -1.41 -24.85 2.39
C TYR A 227 -1.19 -26.34 2.06
N GLN A 228 -2.07 -26.95 1.28
CA GLN A 228 -1.82 -28.29 0.74
C GLN A 228 -0.49 -28.38 0.00
N LEU A 229 -0.15 -27.35 -0.80
CA LEU A 229 1.14 -27.28 -1.51
C LEU A 229 2.33 -27.16 -0.54
N LEU A 230 2.17 -26.45 0.59
CA LEU A 230 3.22 -26.32 1.60
C LEU A 230 3.50 -27.64 2.30
N HIS A 231 2.44 -28.40 2.61
CA HIS A 231 2.56 -29.64 3.39
C HIS A 231 3.01 -30.84 2.57
N GLN A 232 2.52 -30.98 1.34
CA GLN A 232 2.70 -32.17 0.52
C GLN A 232 3.17 -31.87 -0.91
N GLY A 233 3.48 -30.62 -1.23
CA GLY A 233 3.99 -30.23 -2.54
C GLY A 233 5.47 -30.50 -2.70
N THR A 234 5.96 -30.32 -3.92
CA THR A 234 7.36 -30.56 -4.32
C THR A 234 8.19 -29.27 -4.41
N LYS A 235 7.66 -28.14 -3.95
CA LYS A 235 8.32 -26.83 -4.03
C LYS A 235 8.91 -26.42 -2.69
N LEU A 236 10.11 -25.85 -2.73
CA LEU A 236 10.67 -25.14 -1.58
C LEU A 236 10.07 -23.74 -1.55
N ILE A 237 9.34 -23.43 -0.50
CA ILE A 237 8.64 -22.15 -0.32
C ILE A 237 9.05 -21.54 1.03
N PRO A 238 10.03 -20.64 1.06
CA PRO A 238 10.31 -19.84 2.25
C PRO A 238 9.04 -19.10 2.67
N THR A 239 8.75 -19.11 3.97
CA THR A 239 7.47 -18.62 4.49
C THR A 239 7.68 -17.77 5.73
N ASP A 240 7.06 -16.57 5.76
CA ASP A 240 6.94 -15.72 6.92
C ASP A 240 5.52 -15.85 7.50
N PHE A 241 5.43 -16.31 8.74
CA PHE A 241 4.19 -16.31 9.52
C PHE A 241 4.16 -15.08 10.42
N ILE A 242 3.10 -14.28 10.30
CA ILE A 242 2.93 -13.06 11.09
C ILE A 242 1.73 -13.24 12.01
N LEU A 243 2.00 -13.21 13.31
CA LEU A 243 0.99 -13.40 14.35
C LEU A 243 0.97 -12.19 15.28
N ALA A 244 -0.20 -11.64 15.56
CA ALA A 244 -0.36 -10.61 16.57
C ALA A 244 -0.18 -11.18 17.98
N ALA A 245 0.65 -10.56 18.81
CA ALA A 245 0.81 -10.93 20.23
C ALA A 245 -0.49 -10.68 21.01
N GLU A 246 -1.20 -9.61 20.67
CA GLU A 246 -2.48 -9.24 21.26
C GLU A 246 -3.47 -8.84 20.20
N SER A 247 -4.74 -9.25 20.37
CA SER A 247 -5.83 -8.86 19.47
C SER A 247 -6.41 -7.51 19.86
N HIS A 248 -6.68 -6.68 18.86
CA HIS A 248 -7.52 -5.49 19.04
C HIS A 248 -9.00 -5.83 19.32
N ASN A 249 -9.42 -7.08 19.10
CA ASN A 249 -10.80 -7.54 19.26
C ASN A 249 -10.80 -8.81 20.13
N PRO A 250 -10.65 -8.70 21.45
CA PRO A 250 -10.56 -9.85 22.36
C PRO A 250 -11.95 -10.48 22.58
N ILE A 251 -12.46 -11.17 21.57
CA ILE A 251 -13.76 -11.86 21.63
C ILE A 251 -13.64 -13.08 22.53
N GLU A 252 -14.49 -13.20 23.53
CA GLU A 252 -14.54 -14.33 24.49
C GLU A 252 -13.15 -14.73 25.01
N GLY A 253 -12.38 -13.75 25.45
CA GLY A 253 -11.03 -13.97 26.01
C GLY A 253 -10.02 -14.47 24.98
N ASN A 254 -10.07 -13.96 23.77
CA ASN A 254 -9.22 -14.34 22.63
C ASN A 254 -9.35 -15.79 22.18
N LYS A 255 -10.52 -16.38 22.31
CA LYS A 255 -10.83 -17.75 21.88
C LYS A 255 -10.43 -18.01 20.41
N HIS A 256 -10.54 -17.01 19.56
CA HIS A 256 -10.19 -17.14 18.14
C HIS A 256 -8.68 -17.10 17.85
N GLN A 257 -7.84 -16.78 18.84
CA GLN A 257 -6.39 -16.71 18.68
C GLN A 257 -5.64 -17.83 19.42
N LYS A 258 -6.36 -18.62 20.22
CA LYS A 258 -5.85 -19.79 20.91
C LYS A 258 -6.09 -21.04 20.10
#